data_ead7769a58a493fda0de30fb63212eaf
#
_entry.id   ead7769a58a493fda0de30fb63212eaf
#
_cell.length_a   1.000
_cell.length_b   1.000
_cell.length_c   1.000
_cell.angle_alpha   90.00
_cell.angle_beta   90.00
_cell.angle_gamma   90.00
#
_symmetry.space_group_name_H-M   'P 1'
#
loop_
_entity.id
_entity.type
_entity.pdbx_description
1 polymer ?
#
loop_
_entity_poly.entity_id
_entity_poly.type
_entity_poly.pdbx_seq_one_letter_code
_entity_poly.pdbx_strand_id
1 'polypeptide(L)'
;MKTYVIGDIHGCLTSLKTVLENTPITAQDRLIFVGDYVDRGPDSKGVIDYLLQVQQEYSCEFLMGNHEEKFLLSRVYDFEIKEWYGFWDAQATMDSYGTDDIEQIPESHWEFLRKLCLFIEDERFIYVHATLEPDVELQRQQSHTLIHQKLKDPQPHCSGKIVICGHTAQKNHLPLDKGHTLCIDTDAGRDGWVTCLCTNTGTYWQANEQAEYRQGVISSLSREHNQCETVSNET
;
A
#
# COMPACT_ATOMS: atom_id res chain seq x y z
N MET A 1 -14.63 0.38 -15.25
CA MET A 1 -13.96 -0.11 -14.03
C MET A 1 -12.54 0.39 -14.06
N LYS A 2 -12.12 1.14 -13.04
CA LYS A 2 -10.74 1.62 -12.87
C LYS A 2 -10.10 0.88 -11.69
N THR A 3 -8.78 0.86 -11.66
CA THR A 3 -8.01 0.34 -10.53
C THR A 3 -7.31 1.49 -9.80
N TYR A 4 -7.54 1.57 -8.50
CA TYR A 4 -6.88 2.51 -7.61
C TYR A 4 -5.96 1.76 -6.66
N VAL A 5 -4.75 2.24 -6.49
CA VAL A 5 -3.72 1.62 -5.63
C VAL A 5 -3.38 2.55 -4.50
N ILE A 6 -3.48 2.07 -3.27
CA ILE A 6 -3.24 2.84 -2.06
C ILE A 6 -1.90 2.40 -1.46
N GLY A 7 -1.03 3.39 -1.24
CA GLY A 7 0.30 3.21 -0.61
C GLY A 7 0.23 2.95 0.88
N ASP A 8 1.39 2.90 1.51
CA ASP A 8 1.57 2.69 2.95
C ASP A 8 0.74 3.69 3.76
N ILE A 9 0.07 3.20 4.82
CA ILE A 9 -0.89 3.97 5.62
C ILE A 9 -0.37 4.26 7.01
N HIS A 10 0.25 3.25 7.66
CA HIS A 10 0.87 3.39 8.97
C HIS A 10 0.00 4.09 10.01
N GLY A 11 -1.19 3.55 10.29
CA GLY A 11 -2.08 4.10 11.32
C GLY A 11 -2.63 5.50 11.03
N CYS A 12 -2.42 6.05 9.85
CA CYS A 12 -2.87 7.39 9.46
C CYS A 12 -4.32 7.37 8.96
N LEU A 13 -5.26 7.21 9.87
CA LEU A 13 -6.70 7.08 9.56
C LEU A 13 -7.27 8.34 8.90
N THR A 14 -6.88 9.52 9.37
CA THR A 14 -7.35 10.80 8.79
C THR A 14 -6.89 10.92 7.35
N SER A 15 -5.61 10.64 7.08
CA SER A 15 -5.04 10.62 5.74
C SER A 15 -5.77 9.66 4.81
N LEU A 16 -6.01 8.42 5.27
CA LEU A 16 -6.71 7.39 4.51
C LEU A 16 -8.13 7.81 4.13
N LYS A 17 -8.92 8.29 5.10
CA LYS A 17 -10.28 8.78 4.85
C LYS A 17 -10.26 9.96 3.87
N THR A 18 -9.43 10.95 4.15
CA THR A 18 -9.34 12.16 3.31
C THR A 18 -8.94 11.82 1.87
N VAL A 19 -7.98 10.93 1.65
CA VAL A 19 -7.56 10.59 0.29
C VAL A 19 -8.65 9.84 -0.46
N LEU A 20 -9.35 8.89 0.18
CA LEU A 20 -10.44 8.14 -0.47
C LEU A 20 -11.65 9.02 -0.77
N GLU A 21 -12.04 9.93 0.14
CA GLU A 21 -13.15 10.89 -0.05
C GLU A 21 -12.89 11.89 -1.18
N ASN A 22 -11.63 12.27 -1.44
CA ASN A 22 -11.26 13.21 -2.50
C ASN A 22 -10.86 12.53 -3.82
N THR A 23 -10.83 11.19 -3.86
CA THR A 23 -10.57 10.41 -5.06
C THR A 23 -11.89 10.02 -5.72
N PRO A 24 -12.08 10.17 -7.05
CA PRO A 24 -13.34 9.87 -7.73
C PRO A 24 -13.56 8.36 -7.92
N ILE A 25 -13.60 7.63 -6.82
CA ILE A 25 -13.84 6.18 -6.76
C ILE A 25 -15.33 5.91 -6.83
N THR A 26 -15.73 4.89 -7.55
CA THR A 26 -17.11 4.38 -7.63
C THR A 26 -17.17 2.93 -7.16
N ALA A 27 -18.36 2.45 -6.79
CA ALA A 27 -18.56 1.06 -6.34
C ALA A 27 -18.19 -0.01 -7.39
N GLN A 28 -17.97 0.37 -8.65
CA GLN A 28 -17.55 -0.53 -9.71
C GLN A 28 -16.03 -0.61 -9.85
N ASP A 29 -15.29 0.22 -9.13
CA ASP A 29 -13.84 0.29 -9.23
C ASP A 29 -13.17 -0.68 -8.27
N ARG A 30 -11.92 -1.03 -8.57
CA ARG A 30 -11.08 -1.94 -7.81
C ARG A 30 -10.09 -1.15 -6.97
N LEU A 31 -9.96 -1.49 -5.69
CA LEU A 31 -8.99 -0.92 -4.78
C LEU A 31 -7.94 -1.96 -4.40
N ILE A 32 -6.66 -1.60 -4.53
CA ILE A 32 -5.52 -2.43 -4.11
C ILE A 32 -4.74 -1.65 -3.07
N PHE A 33 -4.53 -2.25 -1.91
CA PHE A 33 -3.74 -1.67 -0.82
C PHE A 33 -2.41 -2.39 -0.74
N VAL A 34 -1.27 -1.66 -0.77
CA VAL A 34 0.04 -2.29 -0.91
C VAL A 34 0.69 -2.71 0.42
N GLY A 35 -0.02 -2.63 1.55
CA GLY A 35 0.49 -3.05 2.86
C GLY A 35 0.87 -1.89 3.77
N ASP A 36 1.47 -2.23 4.91
CA ASP A 36 1.86 -1.31 5.99
C ASP A 36 0.70 -0.44 6.47
N TYR A 37 -0.32 -1.12 7.01
CA TYR A 37 -1.53 -0.48 7.59
C TYR A 37 -1.31 0.00 9.00
N VAL A 38 -0.44 -0.70 9.76
CA VAL A 38 -0.22 -0.51 11.20
C VAL A 38 1.11 0.19 11.50
N ASP A 39 1.30 0.53 12.76
CA ASP A 39 2.48 1.14 13.36
C ASP A 39 2.71 2.60 12.94
N ARG A 40 3.54 3.32 13.72
CA ARG A 40 3.97 4.72 13.56
C ARG A 40 2.89 5.77 13.82
N GLY A 41 1.82 5.73 13.04
CA GLY A 41 0.75 6.73 13.11
C GLY A 41 -0.24 6.49 14.25
N PRO A 42 -1.18 7.40 14.45
CA PRO A 42 -1.94 7.49 15.72
C PRO A 42 -3.05 6.45 15.87
N ASP A 43 -3.55 5.82 14.79
CA ASP A 43 -4.76 5.01 14.87
C ASP A 43 -4.75 3.77 13.95
N SER A 44 -3.85 2.84 14.24
CA SER A 44 -3.77 1.53 13.53
C SER A 44 -5.07 0.74 13.64
N LYS A 45 -5.70 0.75 14.84
CA LYS A 45 -7.00 0.10 15.05
C LYS A 45 -8.07 0.69 14.14
N GLY A 46 -8.20 2.00 14.13
CA GLY A 46 -9.18 2.68 13.29
C GLY A 46 -8.92 2.47 11.79
N VAL A 47 -7.66 2.33 11.36
CA VAL A 47 -7.33 1.97 9.97
C VAL A 47 -7.90 0.60 9.63
N ILE A 48 -7.63 -0.44 10.44
CA ILE A 48 -8.17 -1.79 10.18
C ILE A 48 -9.70 -1.79 10.23
N ASP A 49 -10.32 -1.16 11.23
CA ASP A 49 -11.77 -1.02 11.30
C ASP A 49 -12.35 -0.38 10.02
N TYR A 50 -11.70 0.66 9.50
CA TYR A 50 -12.15 1.36 8.30
C TYR A 50 -11.94 0.52 7.03
N LEU A 51 -10.82 -0.19 6.90
CA LEU A 51 -10.58 -1.12 5.77
C LEU A 51 -11.60 -2.27 5.75
N LEU A 52 -12.00 -2.79 6.91
CA LEU A 52 -13.07 -3.77 7.05
C LEU A 52 -14.44 -3.23 6.61
N GLN A 53 -14.69 -1.93 6.72
CA GLN A 53 -15.89 -1.27 6.18
C GLN A 53 -15.77 -1.05 4.67
N VAL A 54 -14.65 -0.51 4.19
CA VAL A 54 -14.40 -0.22 2.77
C VAL A 54 -14.55 -1.48 1.90
N GLN A 55 -14.11 -2.64 2.36
CA GLN A 55 -14.27 -3.90 1.62
C GLN A 55 -15.73 -4.38 1.50
N GLN A 56 -16.68 -3.81 2.23
CA GLN A 56 -18.11 -4.11 2.07
C GLN A 56 -18.74 -3.30 0.92
N GLU A 57 -18.11 -2.19 0.55
CA GLU A 57 -18.62 -1.24 -0.43
C GLU A 57 -17.91 -1.35 -1.78
N TYR A 58 -16.63 -1.76 -1.75
CA TYR A 58 -15.75 -1.80 -2.93
C TYR A 58 -15.12 -3.18 -3.12
N SER A 59 -14.70 -3.47 -4.35
CA SER A 59 -13.83 -4.63 -4.63
C SER A 59 -12.42 -4.32 -4.14
N CYS A 60 -12.04 -4.88 -2.99
CA CYS A 60 -10.75 -4.61 -2.34
C CYS A 60 -9.84 -5.82 -2.34
N GLU A 61 -8.55 -5.58 -2.53
CA GLU A 61 -7.47 -6.55 -2.35
C GLU A 61 -6.37 -5.94 -1.49
N PHE A 62 -5.82 -6.73 -0.59
CA PHE A 62 -4.89 -6.26 0.45
C PHE A 62 -3.59 -7.04 0.43
N LEU A 63 -2.47 -6.35 0.29
CA LEU A 63 -1.14 -6.94 0.38
C LEU A 63 -0.63 -6.96 1.81
N MET A 64 0.24 -7.92 2.10
CA MET A 64 1.01 -8.03 3.33
C MET A 64 2.19 -7.06 3.27
N GLY A 65 2.27 -6.14 4.23
CA GLY A 65 3.48 -5.37 4.49
C GLY A 65 4.36 -6.06 5.55
N ASN A 66 5.58 -5.57 5.69
CA ASN A 66 6.49 -6.09 6.71
C ASN A 66 6.03 -5.77 8.15
N HIS A 67 5.27 -4.70 8.33
CA HIS A 67 4.67 -4.35 9.62
C HIS A 67 3.56 -5.33 10.02
N GLU A 68 2.70 -5.74 9.10
CA GLU A 68 1.67 -6.75 9.36
C GLU A 68 2.27 -8.13 9.62
N GLU A 69 3.34 -8.51 8.89
CA GLU A 69 4.02 -9.77 9.17
C GLU A 69 4.56 -9.80 10.61
N LYS A 70 5.24 -8.73 11.05
CA LYS A 70 5.75 -8.62 12.41
C LYS A 70 4.63 -8.62 13.45
N PHE A 71 3.54 -7.94 13.17
CA PHE A 71 2.37 -7.94 14.03
C PHE A 71 1.75 -9.34 14.18
N LEU A 72 1.62 -10.09 13.08
CA LEU A 72 1.15 -11.49 13.13
C LEU A 72 2.10 -12.41 13.91
N LEU A 73 3.42 -12.28 13.69
CA LEU A 73 4.43 -13.09 14.35
C LEU A 73 4.50 -12.79 15.85
N SER A 74 4.25 -11.56 16.27
CA SER A 74 4.23 -11.15 17.68
C SER A 74 3.16 -11.88 18.49
N ARG A 75 2.06 -12.33 17.88
CA ARG A 75 1.03 -13.16 18.55
C ARG A 75 1.49 -14.60 18.76
N VAL A 76 2.47 -15.08 18.00
CA VAL A 76 2.89 -16.49 18.02
C VAL A 76 4.16 -16.69 18.82
N TYR A 77 5.06 -15.69 18.82
CA TYR A 77 6.40 -15.82 19.40
C TYR A 77 6.73 -14.67 20.35
N ASP A 78 6.97 -14.97 21.62
CA ASP A 78 7.28 -13.98 22.67
C ASP A 78 8.49 -13.08 22.35
N PHE A 79 9.47 -13.56 21.59
CA PHE A 79 10.63 -12.75 21.23
C PHE A 79 10.30 -11.74 20.13
N GLU A 80 9.38 -12.06 19.22
CA GLU A 80 8.93 -11.17 18.16
C GLU A 80 8.13 -9.98 18.73
N ILE A 81 7.41 -10.17 19.83
CA ILE A 81 6.76 -9.06 20.56
C ILE A 81 7.80 -8.02 20.97
N LYS A 82 8.94 -8.44 21.51
CA LYS A 82 10.02 -7.52 21.94
C LYS A 82 10.70 -6.83 20.78
N GLU A 83 10.92 -7.53 19.68
CA GLU A 83 11.45 -6.93 18.45
C GLU A 83 10.47 -5.91 17.89
N TRP A 84 9.19 -6.27 17.76
CA TRP A 84 8.16 -5.40 17.22
C TRP A 84 8.06 -4.10 18.06
N TYR A 85 7.97 -4.19 19.38
CA TYR A 85 7.97 -3.02 20.27
C TYR A 85 9.27 -2.19 20.18
N GLY A 86 10.43 -2.85 20.02
CA GLY A 86 11.72 -2.17 20.05
C GLY A 86 12.11 -1.44 18.76
N PHE A 87 11.69 -1.94 17.61
CA PHE A 87 12.19 -1.48 16.30
C PHE A 87 11.13 -0.95 15.36
N TRP A 88 9.83 -1.21 15.61
CA TRP A 88 8.78 -1.05 14.61
C TRP A 88 7.74 0.01 14.95
N ASP A 89 7.97 0.80 16.00
CA ASP A 89 7.00 1.79 16.50
C ASP A 89 5.62 1.19 16.84
N ALA A 90 5.63 -0.07 17.29
CA ALA A 90 4.44 -0.86 17.63
C ALA A 90 3.64 -0.30 18.81
N GLN A 91 4.27 0.51 19.66
CA GLN A 91 3.59 1.14 20.79
C GLN A 91 2.40 1.97 20.32
N ALA A 92 2.55 2.71 19.19
CA ALA A 92 1.44 3.47 18.62
C ALA A 92 0.27 2.57 18.21
N THR A 93 0.55 1.35 17.72
CA THR A 93 -0.49 0.37 17.41
C THR A 93 -1.22 -0.04 18.69
N MET A 94 -0.51 -0.49 19.73
CA MET A 94 -1.13 -0.92 20.98
C MET A 94 -1.88 0.21 21.70
N ASP A 95 -1.34 1.43 21.68
CA ASP A 95 -2.01 2.63 22.20
C ASP A 95 -3.36 2.86 21.49
N SER A 96 -3.42 2.64 20.16
CA SER A 96 -4.66 2.77 19.39
C SER A 96 -5.72 1.73 19.75
N TYR A 97 -5.30 0.54 20.22
CA TYR A 97 -6.20 -0.47 20.77
C TYR A 97 -6.59 -0.21 22.23
N GLY A 98 -5.87 0.69 22.93
CA GLY A 98 -6.09 1.01 24.33
C GLY A 98 -5.69 -0.11 25.30
N THR A 99 -4.72 -0.94 24.93
CA THR A 99 -4.25 -2.09 25.69
C THR A 99 -2.78 -2.38 25.43
N ASP A 100 -2.09 -2.94 26.45
CA ASP A 100 -0.75 -3.51 26.28
C ASP A 100 -0.78 -5.04 26.09
N ASP A 101 -1.98 -5.64 26.08
CA ASP A 101 -2.19 -7.07 25.94
C ASP A 101 -2.68 -7.40 24.52
N ILE A 102 -1.80 -8.02 23.74
CA ILE A 102 -2.05 -8.40 22.35
C ILE A 102 -3.25 -9.35 22.18
N GLU A 103 -3.60 -10.12 23.22
CA GLU A 103 -4.76 -11.01 23.20
C GLU A 103 -6.11 -10.28 23.28
N GLN A 104 -6.11 -8.99 23.64
CA GLN A 104 -7.30 -8.15 23.65
C GLN A 104 -7.63 -7.55 22.27
N ILE A 105 -6.77 -7.74 21.27
CA ILE A 105 -7.02 -7.28 19.90
C ILE A 105 -8.15 -8.13 19.30
N PRO A 106 -9.16 -7.50 18.64
CA PRO A 106 -10.30 -8.20 18.10
C PRO A 106 -9.92 -9.31 17.11
N GLU A 107 -10.52 -10.49 17.21
CA GLU A 107 -10.22 -11.61 16.32
C GLU A 107 -10.50 -11.28 14.84
N SER A 108 -11.47 -10.40 14.56
CA SER A 108 -11.74 -9.91 13.21
C SER A 108 -10.54 -9.20 12.57
N HIS A 109 -9.69 -8.52 13.38
CA HIS A 109 -8.46 -7.90 12.90
C HIS A 109 -7.38 -8.94 12.59
N TRP A 110 -7.26 -9.95 13.44
CA TRP A 110 -6.37 -11.09 13.16
C TRP A 110 -6.80 -11.88 11.92
N GLU A 111 -8.10 -12.05 11.71
CA GLU A 111 -8.64 -12.66 10.49
C GLU A 111 -8.34 -11.82 9.24
N PHE A 112 -8.44 -10.50 9.33
CA PHE A 112 -8.06 -9.59 8.25
C PHE A 112 -6.58 -9.74 7.91
N LEU A 113 -5.70 -9.65 8.89
CA LEU A 113 -4.25 -9.76 8.71
C LEU A 113 -3.82 -11.11 8.11
N ARG A 114 -4.45 -12.22 8.51
CA ARG A 114 -4.14 -13.56 7.97
C ARG A 114 -4.56 -13.78 6.52
N LYS A 115 -5.41 -12.91 5.96
CA LYS A 115 -5.89 -13.00 4.57
C LYS A 115 -5.07 -12.17 3.59
N LEU A 116 -4.09 -11.43 4.07
CA LEU A 116 -3.25 -10.57 3.23
C LEU A 116 -2.41 -11.40 2.26
N CYS A 117 -2.26 -10.91 1.02
CA CYS A 117 -1.53 -11.56 -0.05
C CYS A 117 -0.09 -11.03 -0.15
N LEU A 118 0.83 -11.82 -0.70
CA LEU A 118 2.21 -11.37 -0.94
C LEU A 118 2.34 -10.53 -2.22
N PHE A 119 1.53 -10.82 -3.22
CA PHE A 119 1.47 -10.08 -4.48
C PHE A 119 0.10 -10.19 -5.14
N ILE A 120 -0.19 -9.26 -6.02
CA ILE A 120 -1.33 -9.27 -6.93
C ILE A 120 -0.80 -9.00 -8.32
N GLU A 121 -1.43 -9.55 -9.34
CA GLU A 121 -1.02 -9.41 -10.73
C GLU A 121 -2.24 -9.23 -11.63
N ASP A 122 -2.15 -8.35 -12.62
CA ASP A 122 -3.09 -8.25 -13.73
C ASP A 122 -2.35 -8.23 -15.09
N GLU A 123 -3.02 -7.86 -16.16
CA GLU A 123 -2.42 -7.87 -17.49
C GLU A 123 -1.22 -6.91 -17.63
N ARG A 124 -1.27 -5.75 -16.98
CA ARG A 124 -0.29 -4.67 -17.11
C ARG A 124 0.61 -4.47 -15.91
N PHE A 125 0.16 -4.84 -14.72
CA PHE A 125 0.79 -4.49 -13.47
C PHE A 125 1.07 -5.69 -12.59
N ILE A 126 2.12 -5.57 -11.79
CA ILE A 126 2.41 -6.39 -10.62
C ILE A 126 2.38 -5.45 -9.42
N TYR A 127 1.63 -5.84 -8.39
CA TYR A 127 1.53 -5.11 -7.13
C TYR A 127 2.22 -5.93 -6.04
N VAL A 128 3.19 -5.33 -5.37
CA VAL A 128 3.92 -5.94 -4.24
C VAL A 128 4.11 -4.89 -3.15
N HIS A 129 4.33 -5.33 -1.92
CA HIS A 129 4.60 -4.35 -0.87
C HIS A 129 5.97 -3.68 -1.06
N ALA A 130 7.06 -4.45 -1.19
CA ALA A 130 8.41 -3.89 -1.19
C ALA A 130 9.05 -3.86 -2.59
N THR A 131 9.55 -4.98 -3.08
CA THR A 131 10.19 -5.09 -4.40
C THR A 131 10.14 -6.52 -4.90
N LEU A 132 10.78 -6.79 -6.05
CA LEU A 132 10.96 -8.12 -6.59
C LEU A 132 12.30 -8.24 -7.31
N GLU A 133 12.78 -9.48 -7.50
CA GLU A 133 13.96 -9.77 -8.33
C GLU A 133 13.54 -9.73 -9.80
N PRO A 134 14.20 -8.89 -10.64
CA PRO A 134 13.73 -8.60 -12.00
C PRO A 134 13.72 -9.81 -12.93
N ASP A 135 14.67 -10.73 -12.77
CA ASP A 135 14.86 -11.91 -13.64
C ASP A 135 14.18 -13.18 -13.10
N VAL A 136 13.43 -13.08 -11.99
CA VAL A 136 12.74 -14.21 -11.34
C VAL A 136 11.23 -14.08 -11.58
N GLU A 137 10.61 -15.16 -12.08
CA GLU A 137 9.15 -15.23 -12.24
C GLU A 137 8.43 -14.93 -10.92
N LEU A 138 7.29 -14.22 -10.99
CA LEU A 138 6.57 -13.74 -9.81
C LEU A 138 6.24 -14.83 -8.79
N GLN A 139 5.84 -16.01 -9.25
CA GLN A 139 5.49 -17.16 -8.41
C GLN A 139 6.70 -17.82 -7.72
N ARG A 140 7.92 -17.44 -8.11
CA ARG A 140 9.18 -17.95 -7.54
C ARG A 140 9.90 -16.91 -6.68
N GLN A 141 9.34 -15.72 -6.54
CA GLN A 141 9.89 -14.67 -5.70
C GLN A 141 9.95 -15.12 -4.24
N GLN A 142 11.01 -14.72 -3.54
CA GLN A 142 11.11 -14.95 -2.10
C GLN A 142 10.17 -14.00 -1.36
N SER A 143 9.41 -14.50 -0.37
CA SER A 143 8.55 -13.64 0.45
C SER A 143 9.30 -12.47 1.08
N HIS A 144 10.53 -12.73 1.57
CA HIS A 144 11.38 -11.67 2.11
C HIS A 144 11.66 -10.54 1.10
N THR A 145 11.89 -10.85 -0.17
CA THR A 145 12.09 -9.84 -1.23
C THR A 145 10.81 -9.01 -1.40
N LEU A 146 9.65 -9.68 -1.46
CA LEU A 146 8.36 -9.05 -1.71
C LEU A 146 7.91 -8.07 -0.60
N ILE A 147 8.36 -8.29 0.66
CA ILE A 147 7.85 -7.53 1.81
C ILE A 147 8.90 -6.79 2.65
N HIS A 148 10.20 -7.11 2.52
CA HIS A 148 11.25 -6.50 3.37
C HIS A 148 12.35 -5.78 2.61
N GLN A 149 12.62 -6.16 1.36
CA GLN A 149 13.78 -5.65 0.65
C GLN A 149 13.55 -4.23 0.16
N LYS A 150 14.42 -3.29 0.56
CA LYS A 150 14.34 -1.89 0.11
C LYS A 150 14.57 -1.79 -1.41
N LEU A 151 13.76 -0.96 -2.04
CA LEU A 151 13.88 -0.62 -3.45
C LEU A 151 15.20 0.15 -3.69
N LYS A 152 16.12 -0.46 -4.44
CA LYS A 152 17.41 0.14 -4.82
C LYS A 152 17.58 -0.08 -6.31
N ASP A 153 17.66 0.98 -7.09
CA ASP A 153 17.87 0.95 -8.53
C ASP A 153 17.08 -0.18 -9.25
N PRO A 154 15.73 -0.15 -9.20
CA PRO A 154 14.91 -1.21 -9.76
C PRO A 154 15.13 -1.36 -11.26
N GLN A 155 15.12 -2.60 -11.73
CA GLN A 155 15.19 -2.95 -13.14
C GLN A 155 13.83 -3.46 -13.64
N PRO A 156 13.54 -3.40 -14.93
CA PRO A 156 12.31 -3.96 -15.49
C PRO A 156 12.17 -5.45 -15.16
N HIS A 157 10.99 -5.87 -14.73
CA HIS A 157 10.72 -7.28 -14.48
C HIS A 157 10.64 -8.07 -15.80
N CYS A 158 11.09 -9.33 -15.78
CA CYS A 158 11.13 -10.22 -16.96
C CYS A 158 9.77 -10.43 -17.64
N SER A 159 8.65 -10.21 -16.95
CA SER A 159 7.30 -10.24 -17.53
C SER A 159 6.98 -9.02 -18.42
N GLY A 160 7.78 -7.95 -18.38
CA GLY A 160 7.51 -6.69 -19.04
C GLY A 160 6.41 -5.83 -18.38
N LYS A 161 5.81 -6.29 -17.28
CA LYS A 161 4.78 -5.54 -16.52
C LYS A 161 5.38 -4.43 -15.67
N ILE A 162 4.60 -3.39 -15.43
CA ILE A 162 4.97 -2.30 -14.53
C ILE A 162 4.75 -2.77 -13.08
N VAL A 163 5.74 -2.56 -12.22
CA VAL A 163 5.67 -2.88 -10.79
C VAL A 163 5.18 -1.67 -10.01
N ILE A 164 4.16 -1.85 -9.17
CA ILE A 164 3.71 -0.82 -8.22
C ILE A 164 3.97 -1.33 -6.80
N CYS A 165 4.69 -0.54 -6.01
CA CYS A 165 5.09 -0.91 -4.66
C CYS A 165 5.01 0.24 -3.66
N GLY A 166 5.22 -0.09 -2.36
CA GLY A 166 5.36 0.78 -1.21
C GLY A 166 6.70 0.63 -0.51
N HIS A 167 6.70 0.49 0.82
CA HIS A 167 7.81 0.11 1.70
C HIS A 167 9.03 1.04 1.70
N THR A 168 9.43 1.58 0.58
CA THR A 168 10.61 2.44 0.46
C THR A 168 10.19 3.89 0.44
N ALA A 169 10.04 4.47 1.62
CA ALA A 169 9.53 5.82 1.83
C ALA A 169 10.24 6.88 1.00
N GLN A 170 9.50 7.58 0.16
CA GLN A 170 9.99 8.68 -0.67
C GLN A 170 10.01 9.97 0.15
N LYS A 171 11.19 10.39 0.57
CA LYS A 171 11.41 11.54 1.49
C LYS A 171 11.04 12.90 0.90
N ASN A 172 10.84 12.99 -0.40
CA ASN A 172 10.32 14.20 -1.06
C ASN A 172 8.77 14.19 -1.06
N HIS A 173 8.14 13.17 -0.49
CA HIS A 173 6.70 12.96 -0.41
C HIS A 173 6.00 12.93 -1.78
N LEU A 174 6.71 12.54 -2.83
CA LEU A 174 6.15 12.34 -4.18
C LEU A 174 6.36 10.88 -4.62
N PRO A 175 5.42 10.29 -5.35
CA PRO A 175 5.63 8.97 -5.92
C PRO A 175 6.89 8.92 -6.80
N LEU A 176 7.68 7.84 -6.65
CA LEU A 176 8.80 7.55 -7.53
C LEU A 176 8.27 6.98 -8.85
N ASP A 177 8.71 7.56 -9.98
CA ASP A 177 8.39 7.07 -11.32
C ASP A 177 9.69 6.70 -12.07
N LYS A 178 9.91 5.40 -12.31
CA LYS A 178 11.00 4.86 -13.15
C LYS A 178 10.49 4.30 -14.49
N GLY A 179 9.21 4.52 -14.81
CA GLY A 179 8.54 3.97 -15.99
C GLY A 179 8.10 2.52 -15.79
N HIS A 180 9.02 1.61 -15.53
CA HIS A 180 8.78 0.19 -15.27
C HIS A 180 8.49 -0.15 -13.80
N THR A 181 8.77 0.76 -12.86
CA THR A 181 8.54 0.60 -11.42
C THR A 181 8.07 1.92 -10.82
N LEU A 182 6.98 1.88 -10.07
CA LEU A 182 6.39 3.00 -9.35
C LEU A 182 6.41 2.68 -7.86
N CYS A 183 6.97 3.57 -7.04
CA CYS A 183 6.85 3.45 -5.58
C CYS A 183 5.95 4.57 -5.06
N ILE A 184 4.88 4.19 -4.38
CA ILE A 184 3.84 5.10 -3.88
C ILE A 184 3.81 5.23 -2.35
N ASP A 185 4.82 4.69 -1.65
CA ASP A 185 5.06 5.02 -0.24
C ASP A 185 5.63 6.44 -0.16
N THR A 186 4.83 7.37 0.32
CA THR A 186 5.16 8.77 0.45
C THR A 186 5.30 9.23 1.90
N ASP A 187 5.84 8.30 2.75
CA ASP A 187 6.28 8.52 4.13
C ASP A 187 5.13 8.79 5.13
N ALA A 188 3.95 8.19 4.90
CA ALA A 188 2.86 8.22 5.88
C ALA A 188 3.31 7.65 7.24
N GLY A 189 2.66 8.09 8.34
CA GLY A 189 3.06 7.74 9.71
C GLY A 189 4.27 8.53 10.24
N ARG A 190 4.79 9.46 9.43
CA ARG A 190 5.78 10.48 9.81
C ARG A 190 5.24 11.84 9.36
N ASP A 191 6.03 12.61 8.61
CA ASP A 191 5.59 13.93 8.10
C ASP A 191 5.05 13.86 6.66
N GLY A 192 4.72 12.65 6.18
CA GLY A 192 4.36 12.40 4.79
C GLY A 192 2.86 12.25 4.53
N TRP A 193 2.54 11.56 3.46
CA TRP A 193 1.21 11.50 2.86
C TRP A 193 0.82 10.05 2.52
N VAL A 194 -0.46 9.71 2.65
CA VAL A 194 -1.02 8.51 2.02
C VAL A 194 -1.30 8.84 0.54
N THR A 195 -0.84 7.98 -0.36
CA THR A 195 -1.02 8.14 -1.81
C THR A 195 -2.07 7.15 -2.32
N CYS A 196 -3.01 7.63 -3.14
CA CYS A 196 -3.94 6.84 -3.93
C CYS A 196 -3.70 7.10 -5.43
N LEU A 197 -3.30 6.08 -6.19
CA LEU A 197 -2.95 6.15 -7.61
C LEU A 197 -4.02 5.47 -8.47
N CYS A 198 -4.58 6.17 -9.45
CA CYS A 198 -5.37 5.55 -10.52
C CYS A 198 -4.43 5.03 -11.63
N THR A 199 -4.34 3.72 -11.80
CA THR A 199 -3.44 3.09 -12.78
C THR A 199 -3.87 3.33 -14.23
N ASN A 200 -5.15 3.60 -14.45
CA ASN A 200 -5.71 3.85 -15.78
C ASN A 200 -5.33 5.22 -16.35
N THR A 201 -5.17 6.23 -15.49
CA THR A 201 -4.91 7.62 -15.90
C THR A 201 -3.54 8.13 -15.48
N GLY A 202 -2.88 7.46 -14.54
CA GLY A 202 -1.68 7.96 -13.88
C GLY A 202 -1.93 9.11 -12.88
N THR A 203 -3.17 9.53 -12.70
CA THR A 203 -3.51 10.54 -11.71
C THR A 203 -3.37 9.96 -10.31
N TYR A 204 -2.74 10.68 -9.40
CA TYR A 204 -2.69 10.33 -7.99
C TYR A 204 -3.22 11.44 -7.11
N TRP A 205 -3.77 11.04 -5.98
CA TRP A 205 -4.22 11.89 -4.88
C TRP A 205 -3.41 11.56 -3.64
N GLN A 206 -3.12 12.56 -2.83
CA GLN A 206 -2.43 12.39 -1.57
C GLN A 206 -3.14 13.15 -0.46
N ALA A 207 -3.17 12.59 0.75
CA ALA A 207 -3.64 13.28 1.94
C ALA A 207 -2.74 13.02 3.14
N ASN A 208 -2.73 13.95 4.10
CA ASN A 208 -1.94 13.87 5.33
C ASN A 208 -2.85 13.88 6.58
N GLU A 209 -2.28 13.70 7.76
CA GLU A 209 -3.04 13.67 9.03
C GLU A 209 -3.64 15.02 9.45
N GLN A 210 -3.32 16.12 8.77
CA GLN A 210 -3.98 17.42 8.91
C GLN A 210 -5.20 17.57 8.00
N ALA A 211 -5.63 16.49 7.32
CA ALA A 211 -6.69 16.48 6.31
C ALA A 211 -6.43 17.43 5.11
N GLU A 212 -5.17 17.80 4.88
CA GLU A 212 -4.77 18.44 3.65
C GLU A 212 -4.74 17.42 2.53
N TYR A 213 -5.14 17.81 1.30
CA TYR A 213 -5.02 16.95 0.14
C TYR A 213 -4.43 17.67 -1.06
N ARG A 214 -3.82 16.89 -1.96
CA ARG A 214 -3.28 17.36 -3.23
C ARG A 214 -3.38 16.27 -4.30
N GLN A 215 -3.20 16.65 -5.55
CA GLN A 215 -3.17 15.70 -6.67
C GLN A 215 -2.00 15.97 -7.60
N GLY A 216 -1.61 14.94 -8.36
CA GLY A 216 -0.58 15.01 -9.39
C GLY A 216 -0.75 13.91 -10.42
N VAL A 217 0.24 13.76 -11.30
CA VAL A 217 0.19 12.79 -12.39
C VAL A 217 1.54 12.06 -12.51
N ILE A 218 1.50 10.74 -12.63
CA ILE A 218 2.63 9.87 -13.00
C ILE A 218 2.82 9.96 -14.51
N SER A 219 3.93 10.54 -14.94
CA SER A 219 4.16 10.86 -16.36
C SER A 219 4.30 9.63 -17.25
N SER A 220 4.84 8.53 -16.74
CA SER A 220 4.97 7.28 -17.49
C SER A 220 3.61 6.67 -17.84
N LEU A 221 2.64 6.69 -16.93
CA LEU A 221 1.30 6.15 -17.17
C LEU A 221 0.43 7.05 -18.04
N SER A 222 0.57 8.38 -17.93
CA SER A 222 -0.23 9.33 -18.71
C SER A 222 0.09 9.35 -20.19
N ARG A 223 1.33 9.05 -20.60
CA ARG A 223 1.75 9.01 -22.01
C ARG A 223 1.15 7.85 -22.77
N GLU A 224 0.99 6.70 -22.14
CA GLU A 224 0.37 5.53 -22.75
C GLU A 224 -1.12 5.76 -23.05
N HIS A 225 -1.82 6.48 -22.19
CA HIS A 225 -3.23 6.80 -22.37
C HIS A 225 -3.45 7.69 -23.63
N ASN A 226 -2.63 8.70 -23.82
CA ASN A 226 -2.68 9.59 -24.99
C ASN A 226 -2.34 8.89 -26.31
N GLN A 227 -1.50 7.85 -26.31
CA GLN A 227 -1.18 7.08 -27.53
C GLN A 227 -2.33 6.14 -27.93
N CYS A 228 -3.10 5.63 -26.97
CA CYS A 228 -4.24 4.75 -27.26
C CYS A 228 -5.44 5.53 -27.84
N GLU A 229 -5.67 6.78 -27.40
CA GLU A 229 -6.74 7.64 -27.92
C GLU A 229 -6.48 8.17 -29.35
N THR A 230 -5.22 8.39 -29.72
CA THR A 230 -4.86 8.86 -31.07
C THR A 230 -5.02 7.78 -32.13
N VAL A 231 -4.87 6.49 -31.79
CA VAL A 231 -5.05 5.37 -32.75
C VAL A 231 -6.53 5.07 -33.01
N SER A 232 -7.43 5.39 -32.10
CA SER A 232 -8.88 5.15 -32.25
C SER A 232 -9.62 6.23 -33.04
N ASN A 233 -8.98 7.34 -33.39
CA ASN A 233 -9.58 8.43 -34.13
C ASN A 233 -9.17 8.46 -35.63
N GLU A 234 -8.39 7.47 -36.09
CA GLU A 234 -7.94 7.37 -37.49
C GLU A 234 -8.55 6.19 -38.28
N THR A 235 -9.70 5.63 -37.83
CA THR A 235 -10.42 4.56 -38.55
C THR A 235 -11.83 4.97 -38.93
#